data_eba5314f40c3ed40f63520ecc8198546
#
_entry.id   eba5314f40c3ed40f63520ecc8198546
#
_cell.length_a   1.000
_cell.length_b   1.000
_cell.length_c   1.000
_cell.angle_alpha   90.00
_cell.angle_beta   90.00
_cell.angle_gamma   90.00
#
_symmetry.space_group_name_H-M   'P 1'
#
loop_
_entity.id
_entity.type
_entity.pdbx_description
1 polymer ?
#
loop_
_entity_poly.entity_id
_entity_poly.type
_entity_poly.pdbx_seq_one_letter_code
_entity_poly.pdbx_strand_id
1 'polypeptide(L)'
;MPFTMLNATQEKKVLETVTKHLYTPYGLRTLSPEDAQYEPYYGGEQLKRDMAYHQGTTWVFPMGAYYRAYLKVNGNTAEAVEAVKVGLANIKNMMYQGCGGQLPEIYDGDNPGEGKGCFAQAWSVGEILRVYEQIQKIEEEQK
;
A
#
# COMPACT_ATOMS: atom_id res chain seq x y z
N MET A 1 2.01 6.59 -12.34
CA MET A 1 3.20 7.01 -13.11
C MET A 1 2.76 8.01 -14.17
N PRO A 2 3.43 9.16 -14.34
CA PRO A 2 3.04 10.18 -15.33
C PRO A 2 3.22 9.69 -16.77
N PHE A 3 4.01 8.64 -16.98
CA PHE A 3 4.18 7.98 -18.27
C PHE A 3 4.18 6.47 -18.06
N THR A 4 3.70 5.76 -19.10
CA THR A 4 3.60 4.31 -19.06
C THR A 4 4.73 3.67 -19.88
N MET A 5 5.32 2.59 -19.37
CA MET A 5 6.29 1.76 -20.05
C MET A 5 5.73 0.41 -20.50
N LEU A 6 4.54 0.08 -20.00
CA LEU A 6 3.86 -1.19 -20.23
C LEU A 6 2.61 -0.98 -21.08
N ASN A 7 2.23 -1.97 -21.87
CA ASN A 7 0.93 -1.96 -22.54
C ASN A 7 -0.19 -2.35 -21.54
N ALA A 8 -1.45 -2.09 -21.92
CA ALA A 8 -2.60 -2.29 -21.04
C ALA A 8 -2.71 -3.73 -20.47
N THR A 9 -2.39 -4.74 -21.28
CA THR A 9 -2.39 -6.15 -20.85
C THR A 9 -1.33 -6.40 -19.77
N GLN A 10 -0.14 -5.83 -19.95
CA GLN A 10 0.93 -5.94 -18.96
C GLN A 10 0.62 -5.19 -17.68
N GLU A 11 0.06 -3.97 -17.77
CA GLU A 11 -0.36 -3.20 -16.60
C GLU A 11 -1.40 -3.96 -15.76
N LYS A 12 -2.39 -4.55 -16.44
CA LYS A 12 -3.42 -5.38 -15.78
C LYS A 12 -2.79 -6.58 -15.07
N LYS A 13 -1.90 -7.31 -15.75
CA LYS A 13 -1.23 -8.48 -15.17
C LYS A 13 -0.37 -8.11 -13.95
N VAL A 14 0.36 -7.00 -14.00
CA VAL A 14 1.14 -6.49 -12.85
C VAL A 14 0.21 -6.18 -11.69
N LEU A 15 -0.89 -5.46 -11.92
CA LEU A 15 -1.85 -5.12 -10.87
C LEU A 15 -2.44 -6.39 -10.23
N GLU A 16 -2.89 -7.36 -11.04
CA GLU A 16 -3.43 -8.63 -10.56
C GLU A 16 -2.42 -9.40 -9.71
N THR A 17 -1.16 -9.46 -10.14
CA THR A 17 -0.09 -10.13 -9.42
C THR A 17 0.18 -9.46 -8.07
N VAL A 18 0.33 -8.14 -8.06
CA VAL A 18 0.55 -7.36 -6.82
C VAL A 18 -0.64 -7.52 -5.86
N THR A 19 -1.87 -7.43 -6.39
CA THR A 19 -3.08 -7.61 -5.58
C THR A 19 -3.12 -8.99 -4.94
N LYS A 20 -2.84 -10.02 -5.72
CA LYS A 20 -2.92 -11.42 -5.24
C LYS A 20 -1.87 -11.75 -4.18
N HIS A 21 -0.63 -11.31 -4.39
CA HIS A 21 0.51 -11.81 -3.60
C HIS A 21 1.01 -10.83 -2.54
N LEU A 22 0.82 -9.52 -2.74
CA LEU A 22 1.44 -8.52 -1.86
C LEU A 22 0.44 -7.64 -1.11
N TYR A 23 -0.78 -7.46 -1.64
CA TYR A 23 -1.74 -6.55 -1.04
C TYR A 23 -2.22 -7.03 0.35
N THR A 24 -2.24 -6.08 1.29
CA THR A 24 -2.92 -6.19 2.58
C THR A 24 -3.72 -4.91 2.85
N PRO A 25 -4.70 -4.92 3.76
CA PRO A 25 -5.40 -3.68 4.14
C PRO A 25 -4.49 -2.62 4.77
N TYR A 26 -3.28 -2.98 5.19
CA TYR A 26 -2.32 -2.12 5.89
C TYR A 26 -1.20 -1.59 4.98
N GLY A 27 -1.02 -2.16 3.80
CA GLY A 27 0.06 -1.81 2.88
C GLY A 27 0.36 -2.91 1.89
N LEU A 28 1.49 -2.81 1.20
CA LEU A 28 2.00 -3.88 0.35
C LEU A 28 3.15 -4.62 1.05
N ARG A 29 3.10 -5.95 1.04
CA ARG A 29 4.24 -6.77 1.45
C ARG A 29 5.42 -6.57 0.52
N THR A 30 6.61 -6.64 1.06
CA THR A 30 7.86 -6.55 0.29
C THR A 30 8.23 -7.85 -0.40
N LEU A 31 7.67 -8.97 0.05
CA LEU A 31 7.84 -10.30 -0.54
C LEU A 31 6.54 -11.09 -0.40
N SER A 32 6.27 -12.00 -1.35
CA SER A 32 5.11 -12.89 -1.28
C SER A 32 5.25 -13.89 -0.13
N PRO A 33 4.15 -14.19 0.61
CA PRO A 33 4.15 -15.29 1.59
C PRO A 33 4.45 -16.68 0.99
N GLU A 34 4.36 -16.82 -0.33
CA GLU A 34 4.69 -18.06 -1.04
C GLU A 34 6.21 -18.23 -1.30
N ASP A 35 7.01 -17.18 -1.06
CA ASP A 35 8.45 -17.23 -1.24
C ASP A 35 9.15 -17.89 -0.03
N ALA A 36 10.13 -18.74 -0.31
CA ALA A 36 10.87 -19.46 0.74
C ALA A 36 11.70 -18.54 1.66
N GLN A 37 11.97 -17.31 1.25
CA GLN A 37 12.69 -16.30 2.01
C GLN A 37 11.76 -15.33 2.76
N TYR A 38 10.45 -15.62 2.79
CA TYR A 38 9.48 -14.76 3.44
C TYR A 38 9.69 -14.68 4.95
N GLU A 39 9.96 -13.46 5.42
CA GLU A 39 10.21 -13.11 6.83
C GLU A 39 9.21 -12.03 7.26
N PRO A 40 8.02 -12.41 7.76
CA PRO A 40 6.95 -11.45 8.00
C PRO A 40 7.12 -10.58 9.24
N TYR A 41 7.94 -10.98 10.21
CA TYR A 41 7.99 -10.33 11.53
C TYR A 41 9.21 -9.45 11.70
N TYR A 42 8.96 -8.14 11.88
CA TYR A 42 10.00 -7.15 12.17
C TYR A 42 10.17 -7.00 13.68
N GLY A 43 11.26 -7.56 14.21
CA GLY A 43 11.55 -7.47 15.66
C GLY A 43 12.80 -8.21 16.07
N GLY A 44 13.16 -8.11 17.37
CA GLY A 44 14.31 -8.76 17.95
C GLY A 44 15.64 -8.07 17.65
N GLU A 45 16.69 -8.84 17.44
CA GLU A 45 18.04 -8.35 17.14
C GLU A 45 18.10 -7.65 15.78
N GLN A 46 19.11 -6.77 15.63
CA GLN A 46 19.25 -5.95 14.42
C GLN A 46 19.30 -6.81 13.14
N LEU A 47 20.07 -7.88 13.11
CA LEU A 47 20.18 -8.74 11.93
C LEU A 47 18.81 -9.32 11.52
N LYS A 48 17.99 -9.74 12.47
CA LYS A 48 16.64 -10.25 12.19
C LYS A 48 15.73 -9.16 11.61
N ARG A 49 15.80 -7.95 12.18
CA ARG A 49 15.05 -6.81 11.64
C ARG A 49 15.48 -6.47 10.22
N ASP A 50 16.79 -6.43 9.95
CA ASP A 50 17.34 -6.11 8.64
C ASP A 50 16.93 -7.17 7.60
N MET A 51 16.91 -8.44 7.98
CA MET A 51 16.42 -9.53 7.12
C MET A 51 14.93 -9.38 6.79
N ALA A 52 14.07 -9.12 7.76
CA ALA A 52 12.63 -8.98 7.55
C ALA A 52 12.25 -7.71 6.79
N TYR A 53 13.04 -6.64 6.88
CA TYR A 53 12.70 -5.28 6.46
C TYR A 53 12.28 -5.16 4.98
N HIS A 54 12.84 -6.00 4.10
CA HIS A 54 12.51 -6.08 2.68
C HIS A 54 12.13 -7.49 2.21
N GLN A 55 11.86 -8.41 3.14
CA GLN A 55 11.57 -9.81 2.84
C GLN A 55 10.22 -10.28 3.41
N GLY A 56 9.28 -9.39 3.62
CA GLY A 56 7.96 -9.80 4.08
C GLY A 56 7.16 -8.75 4.79
N THR A 57 7.81 -7.77 5.43
CA THR A 57 7.12 -6.65 6.07
C THR A 57 6.21 -5.90 5.10
N THR A 58 5.12 -5.39 5.63
CA THR A 58 4.12 -4.60 4.91
C THR A 58 4.45 -3.11 5.02
N TRP A 59 4.57 -2.44 3.89
CA TRP A 59 4.88 -1.02 3.80
C TRP A 59 3.67 -0.20 3.37
N VAL A 60 3.46 0.94 4.01
CA VAL A 60 2.31 1.82 3.74
C VAL A 60 2.52 2.64 2.46
N PHE A 61 3.70 3.22 2.24
CA PHE A 61 3.92 4.15 1.13
C PHE A 61 3.62 3.56 -0.27
N PRO A 62 3.87 2.26 -0.56
CA PRO A 62 3.58 1.73 -1.90
C PRO A 62 2.09 1.68 -2.23
N MET A 63 1.21 1.81 -1.21
CA MET A 63 -0.24 1.86 -1.43
C MET A 63 -0.66 3.05 -2.30
N GLY A 64 0.07 4.16 -2.22
CA GLY A 64 -0.17 5.30 -3.10
C GLY A 64 -0.01 4.94 -4.58
N ALA A 65 1.09 4.30 -4.92
CA ALA A 65 1.34 3.80 -6.29
C ALA A 65 0.35 2.72 -6.70
N TYR A 66 0.01 1.80 -5.78
CA TYR A 66 -0.94 0.71 -6.01
C TYR A 66 -2.34 1.25 -6.34
N TYR A 67 -2.92 2.10 -5.52
CA TYR A 67 -4.26 2.64 -5.76
C TYR A 67 -4.34 3.49 -7.03
N ARG A 68 -3.29 4.25 -7.33
CA ARG A 68 -3.22 5.00 -8.58
C ARG A 68 -3.13 4.10 -9.81
N ALA A 69 -2.40 2.98 -9.72
CA ALA A 69 -2.38 1.96 -10.76
C ALA A 69 -3.75 1.26 -10.88
N TYR A 70 -4.40 0.96 -9.75
CA TYR A 70 -5.73 0.38 -9.70
C TYR A 70 -6.76 1.26 -10.42
N LEU A 71 -6.81 2.56 -10.10
CA LEU A 71 -7.70 3.52 -10.76
C LEU A 71 -7.43 3.56 -12.28
N LYS A 72 -6.17 3.69 -12.69
CA LYS A 72 -5.79 3.74 -14.10
C LYS A 72 -6.22 2.48 -14.87
N VAL A 73 -5.90 1.31 -14.35
CA VAL A 73 -6.17 0.02 -15.03
C VAL A 73 -7.67 -0.25 -15.13
N ASN A 74 -8.47 0.23 -14.16
CA ASN A 74 -9.93 0.10 -14.16
C ASN A 74 -10.64 1.33 -14.77
N GLY A 75 -9.93 2.18 -15.51
CA GLY A 75 -10.50 3.27 -16.31
C GLY A 75 -11.09 4.41 -15.48
N ASN A 76 -10.65 4.60 -14.23
CA ASN A 76 -11.15 5.64 -13.31
C ASN A 76 -12.69 5.61 -13.13
N THR A 77 -13.31 4.43 -13.24
CA THR A 77 -14.77 4.31 -13.09
C THR A 77 -15.22 4.62 -11.66
N ALA A 78 -16.52 4.94 -11.49
CA ALA A 78 -17.09 5.19 -10.17
C ALA A 78 -16.91 4.00 -9.22
N GLU A 79 -17.02 2.77 -9.74
CA GLU A 79 -16.79 1.54 -8.97
C GLU A 79 -15.33 1.41 -8.53
N ALA A 80 -14.39 1.78 -9.40
CA ALA A 80 -12.96 1.76 -9.06
C ALA A 80 -12.62 2.82 -8.00
N VAL A 81 -13.20 4.00 -8.10
CA VAL A 81 -13.06 5.07 -7.12
C VAL A 81 -13.60 4.62 -5.76
N GLU A 82 -14.80 4.03 -5.72
CA GLU A 82 -15.40 3.54 -4.47
C GLU A 82 -14.55 2.42 -3.83
N ALA A 83 -14.05 1.48 -4.61
CA ALA A 83 -13.15 0.44 -4.10
C ALA A 83 -11.89 1.01 -3.45
N VAL A 84 -11.30 2.05 -4.05
CA VAL A 84 -10.13 2.73 -3.47
C VAL A 84 -10.51 3.51 -2.20
N LYS A 85 -11.67 4.17 -2.16
CA LYS A 85 -12.16 4.86 -0.95
C LYS A 85 -12.35 3.92 0.23
N VAL A 86 -12.87 2.71 -0.02
CA VAL A 86 -12.99 1.66 1.01
C VAL A 86 -11.61 1.29 1.57
N GLY A 87 -10.61 1.10 0.70
CA GLY A 87 -9.23 0.83 1.13
C GLY A 87 -8.61 1.99 1.93
N LEU A 88 -8.85 3.23 1.50
CA LEU A 88 -8.39 4.44 2.20
C LEU A 88 -9.05 4.60 3.59
N ALA A 89 -10.30 4.17 3.75
CA ALA A 89 -10.97 4.19 5.05
C ALA A 89 -10.26 3.27 6.07
N ASN A 90 -9.74 2.12 5.64
CA ASN A 90 -8.91 1.26 6.49
C ASN A 90 -7.63 1.98 6.93
N ILE A 91 -6.93 2.65 6.00
CA ILE A 91 -5.71 3.41 6.32
C ILE A 91 -6.02 4.53 7.33
N LYS A 92 -7.14 5.21 7.19
CA LYS A 92 -7.58 6.22 8.17
C LYS A 92 -7.75 5.63 9.57
N ASN A 93 -8.31 4.42 9.68
CA ASN A 93 -8.46 3.73 10.96
C ASN A 93 -7.10 3.35 11.58
N MET A 94 -6.11 3.02 10.74
CA MET A 94 -4.75 2.70 11.19
C MET A 94 -4.05 3.89 11.88
N MET A 95 -4.39 5.14 11.52
CA MET A 95 -3.84 6.34 12.16
C MET A 95 -4.16 6.41 13.66
N TYR A 96 -5.15 5.69 14.13
CA TYR A 96 -5.53 5.62 15.55
C TYR A 96 -4.94 4.40 16.28
N GLN A 97 -4.20 3.56 15.56
CA GLN A 97 -3.60 2.32 16.08
C GLN A 97 -2.07 2.51 16.20
N GLY A 98 -1.62 2.98 17.35
CA GLY A 98 -0.20 3.04 17.70
C GLY A 98 0.51 4.37 17.43
N CYS A 99 0.21 5.08 16.35
CA CYS A 99 0.99 6.26 15.93
C CYS A 99 0.35 7.63 16.27
N GLY A 100 -0.70 7.68 17.07
CA GLY A 100 -1.29 8.94 17.54
C GLY A 100 -1.71 9.92 16.43
N GLY A 101 -2.40 9.45 15.39
CA GLY A 101 -2.83 10.26 14.25
C GLY A 101 -1.81 10.34 13.10
N GLN A 102 -0.79 9.49 13.12
CA GLN A 102 0.23 9.39 12.07
C GLN A 102 0.21 8.01 11.41
N LEU A 103 0.84 7.89 10.25
CA LEU A 103 1.06 6.61 9.60
C LEU A 103 2.49 6.14 9.88
N PRO A 104 2.67 4.88 10.30
CA PRO A 104 3.99 4.32 10.50
C PRO A 104 4.67 4.01 9.17
N GLU A 105 5.90 3.60 9.25
CA GLU A 105 6.67 3.13 8.10
C GLU A 105 6.19 1.77 7.62
N ILE A 106 6.16 0.80 8.52
CA ILE A 106 5.89 -0.61 8.25
C ILE A 106 4.95 -1.23 9.27
N TYR A 107 4.45 -2.40 8.91
CA TYR A 107 3.78 -3.39 9.77
C TYR A 107 4.42 -4.75 9.56
N ASP A 108 4.14 -5.70 10.44
CA ASP A 108 4.42 -7.11 10.16
C ASP A 108 3.66 -7.58 8.91
N GLY A 109 4.26 -8.49 8.15
CA GLY A 109 3.64 -9.03 6.94
C GLY A 109 2.42 -9.89 7.23
N ASP A 110 2.46 -10.61 8.37
CA ASP A 110 1.34 -11.38 8.90
C ASP A 110 0.83 -10.75 10.19
N ASN A 111 -0.50 -10.76 10.36
CA ASN A 111 -1.18 -10.16 11.52
C ASN A 111 -0.74 -8.72 11.83
N PRO A 112 -0.80 -7.81 10.86
CA PRO A 112 -0.41 -6.42 11.06
C PRO A 112 -1.36 -5.76 12.08
N GLY A 113 -0.91 -5.52 13.29
CA GLY A 113 -1.72 -4.93 14.37
C GLY A 113 -1.07 -3.71 15.00
N GLU A 114 0.24 -3.58 14.88
CA GLU A 114 1.02 -2.50 15.48
C GLU A 114 2.00 -1.91 14.46
N GLY A 115 2.03 -0.59 14.37
CA GLY A 115 2.98 0.12 13.52
C GLY A 115 4.41 -0.04 14.02
N LYS A 116 5.34 -0.27 13.10
CA LYS A 116 6.76 -0.50 13.37
C LYS A 116 7.64 0.39 12.47
N GLY A 117 8.95 0.33 12.69
CA GLY A 117 9.89 1.22 12.03
C GLY A 117 9.75 2.65 12.53
N CYS A 118 9.79 3.61 11.63
CA CYS A 118 9.50 5.00 11.99
C CYS A 118 8.00 5.16 12.32
N PHE A 119 7.69 5.68 13.51
CA PHE A 119 6.30 5.80 13.99
C PHE A 119 5.47 6.86 13.27
N ALA A 120 6.12 7.81 12.60
CA ALA A 120 5.50 8.90 11.83
C ALA A 120 6.27 9.10 10.53
N GLN A 121 5.87 8.38 9.47
CA GLN A 121 6.62 8.34 8.22
C GLN A 121 6.00 9.25 7.17
N ALA A 122 6.75 10.29 6.77
CA ALA A 122 6.27 11.31 5.85
C ALA A 122 5.84 10.77 4.49
N TRP A 123 6.58 9.84 3.89
CA TRP A 123 6.20 9.27 2.59
C TRP A 123 4.95 8.39 2.66
N SER A 124 4.68 7.74 3.79
CA SER A 124 3.42 7.02 4.00
C SER A 124 2.22 7.97 3.90
N VAL A 125 2.30 9.11 4.57
CA VAL A 125 1.26 10.15 4.50
C VAL A 125 1.20 10.78 3.12
N GLY A 126 2.34 11.18 2.55
CA GLY A 126 2.39 11.87 1.26
C GLY A 126 1.82 11.06 0.10
N GLU A 127 2.12 9.76 0.04
CA GLU A 127 1.60 8.89 -1.01
C GLU A 127 0.09 8.64 -0.88
N ILE A 128 -0.44 8.56 0.34
CA ILE A 128 -1.88 8.45 0.56
C ILE A 128 -2.60 9.75 0.20
N LEU A 129 -2.06 10.91 0.55
CA LEU A 129 -2.62 12.21 0.15
C LEU A 129 -2.70 12.36 -1.38
N ARG A 130 -1.71 11.86 -2.13
CA ARG A 130 -1.72 11.86 -3.59
C ARG A 130 -2.86 11.02 -4.18
N VAL A 131 -3.31 9.97 -3.50
CA VAL A 131 -4.48 9.19 -3.93
C VAL A 131 -5.76 10.00 -3.71
N TYR A 132 -5.91 10.66 -2.58
CA TYR A 132 -7.06 11.54 -2.32
C TYR A 132 -7.17 12.66 -3.36
N GLU A 133 -6.04 13.31 -3.68
CA GLU A 133 -5.99 14.33 -4.73
C GLU A 133 -6.43 13.78 -6.10
N GLN A 134 -5.97 12.57 -6.45
CA GLN A 134 -6.36 11.94 -7.71
C GLN A 134 -7.86 11.59 -7.76
N ILE A 135 -8.41 11.06 -6.67
CA ILE A 135 -9.85 10.77 -6.57
C ILE A 135 -10.65 12.06 -6.76
N GLN A 136 -10.28 13.13 -6.07
CA GLN A 136 -10.97 14.43 -6.20
C GLN A 136 -10.97 14.92 -7.65
N LYS A 137 -9.85 14.86 -8.36
CA LYS A 137 -9.77 15.22 -9.78
C LYS A 137 -10.67 14.37 -10.66
N ILE A 138 -10.70 13.05 -10.45
CA ILE A 138 -11.59 12.14 -11.20
C ILE A 138 -13.06 12.51 -10.97
N GLU A 139 -13.46 12.76 -9.74
CA GLU A 139 -14.85 13.14 -9.40
C GLU A 139 -15.25 14.51 -9.95
N GLU A 140 -14.32 15.44 -10.07
CA GLU A 140 -14.53 16.75 -10.70
C GLU A 140 -14.70 16.62 -12.23
N GLU A 141 -13.95 15.75 -12.88
CA GLU A 141 -14.02 15.48 -14.33
C GLU A 141 -15.29 14.71 -14.74
N GLN A 142 -15.95 14.03 -13.80
CA GLN A 142 -17.17 13.25 -14.04
C GLN A 142 -18.47 14.04 -13.80
N LYS A 143 -18.38 15.28 -13.33
CA LYS A 143 -19.53 16.20 -13.13
C LYS A 143 -19.85 16.99 -14.37
#